data_ac8cdcbae061abe6ecd373d379c57440
#
_entry.id   ac8cdcbae061abe6ecd373d379c57440
#
_cell.length_a   1.000
_cell.length_b   1.000
_cell.length_c   1.000
_cell.angle_alpha   90.00
_cell.angle_beta   90.00
_cell.angle_gamma   90.00
#
_symmetry.space_group_name_H-M   'P 1'
#
loop_
_entity.id
_entity.type
_entity.pdbx_description
1 polymer ?
#
loop_
_entity_poly.entity_id
_entity_poly.type
_entity_poly.pdbx_seq_one_letter_code
_entity_poly.pdbx_strand_id
1 'polypeptide(L)'
;MDVFHEAATRVDCRSITDWKAAGRPVVGYTCSYAPAEIFYAAGILPVRLRGIGTDGMDVGDTFFGPFICSFPKCILQLAGEGRFSFLDGAIITPGCDGMRRLDECWRKAGEDYAGIVPGFFHYFDVPHKAQNHGLDWYLDELRLLIKSLEDHFHVTITDEKLQNAIAVYNQGRGLQREMEDLRAEDDGVVSGTEAFAAAVAGTVMPRDEYTRTLEQWLSACRQRGHSFSRGKKRIMVTGSVSDEIDLFELIESTGNAVVVAENLCFGTRSEKDAVPETGDPLAALADHYLGGSVCPRMFGKYKARLARLKEKIERSRVDGMVMQNIRFCDLHAAENALFERDLEAMGVPCLRVEREYGPQSDVGRMRLRIGAFLERISAGGSGKGDGHGERRAEKKKEILNRSIT
;
A
#
# COMPACT_ATOMS: atom_id res chain seq x y z
N MET A 1 -15.93 3.00 11.42
CA MET A 1 -14.85 1.98 11.34
C MET A 1 -15.32 0.71 10.65
N ASP A 2 -16.52 0.21 10.91
CA ASP A 2 -17.00 -1.08 10.35
C ASP A 2 -16.92 -1.15 8.82
N VAL A 3 -17.22 -0.04 8.13
CA VAL A 3 -17.12 0.04 6.65
C VAL A 3 -15.67 -0.12 6.16
N PHE A 4 -14.71 0.53 6.83
CA PHE A 4 -13.29 0.41 6.45
C PHE A 4 -12.74 -0.97 6.78
N HIS A 5 -13.13 -1.51 7.94
CA HIS A 5 -12.73 -2.87 8.33
C HIS A 5 -13.30 -3.91 7.35
N GLU A 6 -14.58 -3.81 6.99
CA GLU A 6 -15.18 -4.68 5.97
C GLU A 6 -14.43 -4.58 4.64
N ALA A 7 -14.20 -3.34 4.14
CA ALA A 7 -13.48 -3.12 2.90
C ALA A 7 -12.03 -3.63 2.96
N ALA A 8 -11.36 -3.58 4.13
CA ALA A 8 -10.02 -4.10 4.31
C ALA A 8 -9.95 -5.63 4.41
N THR A 9 -11.00 -6.30 4.88
CA THR A 9 -11.00 -7.74 5.17
C THR A 9 -11.73 -8.60 4.14
N ARG A 10 -12.46 -8.00 3.18
CA ARG A 10 -13.22 -8.71 2.16
C ARG A 10 -12.87 -8.23 0.76
N VAL A 11 -12.77 -9.16 -0.19
CA VAL A 11 -12.54 -8.82 -1.61
C VAL A 11 -13.82 -8.34 -2.32
N ASP A 12 -14.97 -8.72 -1.80
CA ASP A 12 -16.33 -8.45 -2.29
C ASP A 12 -17.13 -7.58 -1.31
N CYS A 13 -16.51 -6.53 -0.75
CA CYS A 13 -17.15 -5.68 0.24
C CYS A 13 -18.43 -5.01 -0.31
N ARG A 14 -19.27 -4.52 0.61
CA ARG A 14 -20.57 -3.95 0.30
C ARG A 14 -20.52 -2.82 -0.75
N SER A 15 -19.53 -1.94 -0.67
CA SER A 15 -19.39 -0.85 -1.64
C SER A 15 -19.21 -1.35 -3.08
N ILE A 16 -18.50 -2.48 -3.29
CA ILE A 16 -18.35 -3.11 -4.60
C ILE A 16 -19.68 -3.75 -5.05
N THR A 17 -20.34 -4.49 -4.16
CA THR A 17 -21.60 -5.17 -4.50
C THR A 17 -22.72 -4.18 -4.80
N ASP A 18 -22.83 -3.09 -4.06
CA ASP A 18 -23.80 -2.02 -4.31
C ASP A 18 -23.51 -1.30 -5.64
N TRP A 19 -22.22 -1.07 -5.97
CA TRP A 19 -21.83 -0.51 -7.26
C TRP A 19 -22.22 -1.40 -8.44
N LYS A 20 -21.99 -2.70 -8.32
CA LYS A 20 -22.38 -3.69 -9.33
C LYS A 20 -23.90 -3.80 -9.47
N ALA A 21 -24.64 -3.77 -8.36
CA ALA A 21 -26.09 -3.79 -8.37
C ALA A 21 -26.70 -2.58 -9.08
N ALA A 22 -25.98 -1.44 -9.11
CA ALA A 22 -26.35 -0.28 -9.90
C ALA A 22 -25.99 -0.39 -11.40
N GLY A 23 -25.53 -1.55 -11.87
CA GLY A 23 -25.18 -1.81 -13.29
C GLY A 23 -23.88 -1.13 -13.73
N ARG A 24 -23.03 -0.71 -12.81
CA ARG A 24 -21.78 0.03 -13.10
C ARG A 24 -20.58 -0.89 -13.20
N PRO A 25 -19.63 -0.63 -14.13
CA PRO A 25 -18.48 -1.51 -14.32
C PRO A 25 -17.45 -1.42 -13.20
N VAL A 26 -16.79 -2.57 -12.95
CA VAL A 26 -15.67 -2.71 -11.98
C VAL A 26 -14.47 -3.27 -12.70
N VAL A 27 -13.31 -2.62 -12.57
CA VAL A 27 -12.04 -3.09 -13.12
C VAL A 27 -11.02 -3.28 -12.01
N GLY A 28 -10.51 -4.51 -11.92
CA GLY A 28 -9.42 -4.85 -11.02
C GLY A 28 -8.07 -4.32 -11.54
N TYR A 29 -7.19 -3.84 -10.65
CA TYR A 29 -5.82 -3.49 -11.00
C TYR A 29 -4.83 -4.01 -9.96
N THR A 30 -3.62 -4.37 -10.39
CA THR A 30 -2.68 -5.08 -9.51
C THR A 30 -1.68 -4.19 -8.79
N CYS A 31 -1.37 -3.01 -9.31
CA CYS A 31 -0.31 -2.19 -8.77
C CYS A 31 -0.64 -0.69 -8.76
N SER A 32 -0.12 0.02 -7.77
CA SER A 32 -0.26 1.47 -7.60
C SER A 32 0.38 2.33 -8.71
N TYR A 33 0.87 1.72 -9.77
CA TYR A 33 1.28 2.43 -10.99
C TYR A 33 0.11 2.71 -11.95
N ALA A 34 -1.03 2.03 -11.82
CA ALA A 34 -2.22 2.35 -12.60
C ALA A 34 -2.96 3.54 -11.95
N PRO A 35 -3.09 4.69 -12.63
CA PRO A 35 -3.80 5.84 -12.08
C PRO A 35 -5.28 5.57 -11.94
N ALA A 36 -5.78 5.55 -10.71
CA ALA A 36 -7.19 5.30 -10.42
C ALA A 36 -8.12 6.41 -10.98
N GLU A 37 -7.59 7.60 -11.20
CA GLU A 37 -8.27 8.74 -11.81
C GLU A 37 -8.77 8.45 -13.23
N ILE A 38 -8.03 7.65 -14.01
CA ILE A 38 -8.45 7.27 -15.38
C ILE A 38 -9.73 6.45 -15.35
N PHE A 39 -9.84 5.50 -14.42
CA PHE A 39 -11.05 4.69 -14.26
C PHE A 39 -12.23 5.52 -13.76
N TYR A 40 -11.98 6.41 -12.80
CA TYR A 40 -13.01 7.31 -12.30
C TYR A 40 -13.53 8.21 -13.42
N ALA A 41 -12.66 8.78 -14.27
CA ALA A 41 -13.03 9.57 -15.42
C ALA A 41 -13.87 8.79 -16.45
N ALA A 42 -13.68 7.47 -16.51
CA ALA A 42 -14.47 6.55 -17.33
C ALA A 42 -15.79 6.11 -16.67
N GLY A 43 -16.06 6.49 -15.42
CA GLY A 43 -17.22 6.00 -14.64
C GLY A 43 -17.10 4.57 -14.17
N ILE A 44 -15.89 4.03 -14.09
CA ILE A 44 -15.53 2.66 -13.70
C ILE A 44 -15.02 2.69 -12.25
N LEU A 45 -15.42 1.70 -11.43
CA LEU A 45 -14.82 1.50 -10.11
C LEU A 45 -13.48 0.77 -10.24
N PRO A 46 -12.34 1.41 -9.92
CA PRO A 46 -11.08 0.69 -9.80
C PRO A 46 -11.01 -0.05 -8.46
N VAL A 47 -10.75 -1.35 -8.51
CA VAL A 47 -10.57 -2.18 -7.32
C VAL A 47 -9.17 -2.76 -7.34
N ARG A 48 -8.35 -2.45 -6.33
CA ARG A 48 -7.04 -3.03 -6.24
C ARG A 48 -7.11 -4.50 -5.87
N LEU A 49 -6.57 -5.38 -6.73
CA LEU A 49 -6.63 -6.82 -6.55
C LEU A 49 -5.77 -7.26 -5.37
N ARG A 50 -6.34 -8.13 -4.55
CA ARG A 50 -5.77 -8.67 -3.33
C ARG A 50 -6.04 -10.17 -3.26
N GLY A 51 -5.21 -10.87 -2.49
CA GLY A 51 -5.39 -12.31 -2.25
C GLY A 51 -5.91 -12.62 -0.85
N ILE A 52 -6.50 -11.63 -0.16
CA ILE A 52 -6.99 -11.79 1.21
C ILE A 52 -8.16 -12.78 1.28
N GLY A 53 -8.19 -13.60 2.34
CA GLY A 53 -9.27 -14.58 2.56
C GLY A 53 -9.14 -15.84 1.71
N THR A 54 -7.96 -16.17 1.21
CA THR A 54 -7.64 -17.50 0.65
C THR A 54 -7.39 -18.50 1.77
N ASP A 55 -7.96 -19.71 1.63
CA ASP A 55 -7.71 -20.84 2.54
C ASP A 55 -6.58 -21.75 2.04
N GLY A 56 -6.21 -21.67 0.78
CA GLY A 56 -5.17 -22.44 0.11
C GLY A 56 -4.54 -21.73 -1.08
N MET A 57 -3.64 -22.38 -1.79
CA MET A 57 -2.97 -21.85 -2.99
C MET A 57 -2.87 -22.89 -4.12
N ASP A 58 -3.73 -23.90 -4.15
CA ASP A 58 -3.63 -25.01 -5.11
C ASP A 58 -3.68 -24.56 -6.57
N VAL A 59 -4.59 -23.63 -6.91
CA VAL A 59 -4.65 -23.02 -8.24
C VAL A 59 -3.38 -22.20 -8.49
N GLY A 60 -2.99 -21.35 -7.54
CA GLY A 60 -1.78 -20.54 -7.64
C GLY A 60 -0.53 -21.41 -7.84
N ASP A 61 -0.36 -22.45 -7.06
CA ASP A 61 0.80 -23.35 -7.11
C ASP A 61 0.84 -24.21 -8.39
N THR A 62 -0.31 -24.44 -9.03
CA THR A 62 -0.39 -25.13 -10.32
C THR A 62 0.28 -24.32 -11.45
N PHE A 63 0.09 -23.00 -11.47
CA PHE A 63 0.54 -22.13 -12.57
C PHE A 63 1.82 -21.36 -12.26
N PHE A 64 2.13 -21.13 -10.99
CA PHE A 64 3.35 -20.43 -10.59
C PHE A 64 4.45 -21.38 -10.14
N GLY A 65 5.69 -21.02 -10.44
CA GLY A 65 6.86 -21.73 -9.92
C GLY A 65 7.03 -21.59 -8.41
N PRO A 66 7.83 -22.48 -7.77
CA PRO A 66 7.95 -22.55 -6.31
C PRO A 66 8.64 -21.34 -5.67
N PHE A 67 9.43 -20.58 -6.44
CA PHE A 67 10.19 -19.41 -5.96
C PHE A 67 9.50 -18.07 -6.22
N ILE A 68 8.20 -18.07 -6.46
CA ILE A 68 7.38 -16.87 -6.55
C ILE A 68 6.65 -16.68 -5.20
N CYS A 69 6.60 -15.43 -4.71
CA CYS A 69 5.93 -15.12 -3.45
C CYS A 69 4.43 -15.43 -3.51
N SER A 70 3.83 -15.67 -2.35
CA SER A 70 2.41 -16.07 -2.24
C SER A 70 1.41 -15.02 -2.71
N PHE A 71 1.75 -13.73 -2.76
CA PHE A 71 0.79 -12.67 -3.12
C PHE A 71 0.11 -12.85 -4.50
N PRO A 72 0.83 -12.98 -5.65
CA PRO A 72 0.19 -13.25 -6.93
C PRO A 72 -0.48 -14.63 -7.00
N LYS A 73 0.02 -15.62 -6.27
CA LYS A 73 -0.60 -16.96 -6.18
C LYS A 73 -1.97 -16.89 -5.54
N CYS A 74 -2.12 -16.14 -4.43
CA CYS A 74 -3.40 -15.93 -3.76
C CYS A 74 -4.39 -15.14 -4.64
N ILE A 75 -3.94 -14.17 -5.43
CA ILE A 75 -4.81 -13.49 -6.40
C ILE A 75 -5.33 -14.50 -7.44
N LEU A 76 -4.46 -15.33 -8.00
CA LEU A 76 -4.87 -16.34 -8.98
C LEU A 76 -5.78 -17.42 -8.36
N GLN A 77 -5.53 -17.77 -7.10
CA GLN A 77 -6.39 -18.68 -6.33
C GLN A 77 -7.83 -18.14 -6.26
N LEU A 78 -8.01 -16.89 -5.83
CA LEU A 78 -9.33 -16.27 -5.75
C LEU A 78 -10.00 -16.13 -7.10
N ALA A 79 -9.25 -15.90 -8.17
CA ALA A 79 -9.77 -15.92 -9.52
C ALA A 79 -10.30 -17.32 -9.89
N GLY A 80 -9.52 -18.39 -9.65
CA GLY A 80 -9.91 -19.77 -9.87
C GLY A 80 -11.11 -20.22 -9.05
N GLU A 81 -11.30 -19.68 -7.85
CA GLU A 81 -12.46 -19.89 -6.99
C GLU A 81 -13.69 -19.06 -7.41
N GLY A 82 -13.60 -18.24 -8.46
CA GLY A 82 -14.68 -17.37 -8.92
C GLY A 82 -14.97 -16.18 -7.98
N ARG A 83 -14.08 -15.90 -7.01
CA ARG A 83 -14.24 -14.81 -6.04
C ARG A 83 -14.13 -13.42 -6.67
N PHE A 84 -13.62 -13.33 -7.89
CA PHE A 84 -13.56 -12.12 -8.70
C PHE A 84 -14.63 -12.04 -9.80
N SER A 85 -15.72 -12.80 -9.69
CA SER A 85 -16.83 -12.79 -10.66
C SER A 85 -17.52 -11.43 -10.80
N PHE A 86 -17.31 -10.51 -9.88
CA PHE A 86 -17.81 -9.13 -9.95
C PHE A 86 -17.00 -8.23 -10.91
N LEU A 87 -15.81 -8.65 -11.36
CA LEU A 87 -14.96 -7.89 -12.26
C LEU A 87 -15.48 -7.94 -13.71
N ASP A 88 -15.63 -6.77 -14.33
CA ASP A 88 -15.83 -6.64 -15.79
C ASP A 88 -14.49 -6.60 -16.53
N GLY A 89 -13.41 -6.22 -15.81
CA GLY A 89 -12.08 -6.20 -16.38
C GLY A 89 -10.98 -6.34 -15.34
N ALA A 90 -9.76 -6.64 -15.81
CA ALA A 90 -8.55 -6.64 -14.99
C ALA A 90 -7.38 -6.01 -15.75
N ILE A 91 -6.56 -5.25 -15.01
CA ILE A 91 -5.31 -4.66 -15.50
C ILE A 91 -4.16 -5.24 -14.71
N ILE A 92 -3.27 -5.90 -15.40
CA ILE A 92 -2.07 -6.48 -14.84
C ILE A 92 -0.89 -5.57 -15.11
N THR A 93 -0.27 -5.09 -14.04
CA THR A 93 0.91 -4.22 -14.10
C THR A 93 2.12 -5.01 -13.63
N PRO A 94 3.24 -5.03 -14.39
CA PRO A 94 4.45 -5.77 -14.03
C PRO A 94 5.22 -5.08 -12.88
N GLY A 95 4.61 -5.03 -11.69
CA GLY A 95 5.19 -4.43 -10.49
C GLY A 95 6.46 -5.16 -9.98
N CYS A 96 6.58 -6.45 -10.29
CA CYS A 96 7.75 -7.31 -10.05
C CYS A 96 7.61 -8.55 -10.94
N ASP A 97 8.56 -9.50 -10.89
CA ASP A 97 8.49 -10.71 -11.70
C ASP A 97 7.24 -11.56 -11.39
N GLY A 98 6.86 -11.70 -10.13
CA GLY A 98 5.63 -12.40 -9.74
C GLY A 98 4.38 -11.77 -10.35
N MET A 99 4.29 -10.43 -10.32
CA MET A 99 3.16 -9.71 -10.91
C MET A 99 3.18 -9.73 -12.45
N ARG A 100 4.35 -9.73 -13.07
CA ARG A 100 4.47 -9.92 -14.51
C ARG A 100 3.96 -11.29 -14.94
N ARG A 101 4.34 -12.34 -14.20
CA ARG A 101 3.89 -13.71 -14.45
C ARG A 101 2.39 -13.89 -14.23
N LEU A 102 1.77 -13.06 -13.39
CA LEU A 102 0.33 -13.15 -13.13
C LEU A 102 -0.50 -12.99 -14.41
N ASP A 103 -0.10 -12.13 -15.36
CA ASP A 103 -0.80 -12.00 -16.66
C ASP A 103 -0.82 -13.34 -17.41
N GLU A 104 0.37 -13.94 -17.62
CA GLU A 104 0.53 -15.19 -18.34
C GLU A 104 -0.19 -16.35 -17.63
N CYS A 105 -0.02 -16.45 -16.29
CA CYS A 105 -0.63 -17.49 -15.48
C CYS A 105 -2.15 -17.39 -15.44
N TRP A 106 -2.71 -16.17 -15.35
CA TRP A 106 -4.16 -15.99 -15.32
C TRP A 106 -4.81 -16.32 -16.68
N ARG A 107 -4.19 -15.88 -17.78
CA ARG A 107 -4.64 -16.28 -19.13
C ARG A 107 -4.57 -17.79 -19.32
N LYS A 108 -3.49 -18.44 -18.89
CA LYS A 108 -3.33 -19.89 -18.97
C LYS A 108 -4.33 -20.63 -18.10
N ALA A 109 -4.54 -20.18 -16.88
CA ALA A 109 -5.57 -20.75 -15.99
C ALA A 109 -6.99 -20.62 -16.58
N GLY A 110 -7.23 -19.57 -17.36
CA GLY A 110 -8.50 -19.38 -18.08
C GLY A 110 -8.82 -20.45 -19.12
N GLU A 111 -7.83 -21.22 -19.57
CA GLU A 111 -8.04 -22.39 -20.45
C GLU A 111 -8.63 -23.58 -19.65
N ASP A 112 -8.27 -23.71 -18.36
CA ASP A 112 -8.68 -24.81 -17.50
C ASP A 112 -9.89 -24.45 -16.64
N TYR A 113 -10.07 -23.17 -16.31
CA TYR A 113 -11.14 -22.62 -15.47
C TYR A 113 -11.97 -21.62 -16.27
N ALA A 114 -13.10 -22.07 -16.80
CA ALA A 114 -13.95 -21.24 -17.65
C ALA A 114 -14.46 -19.98 -16.89
N GLY A 115 -14.35 -18.81 -17.54
CA GLY A 115 -14.91 -17.56 -17.05
C GLY A 115 -14.13 -16.84 -15.97
N ILE A 116 -12.91 -17.30 -15.62
CA ILE A 116 -12.08 -16.62 -14.61
C ILE A 116 -11.31 -15.40 -15.19
N VAL A 117 -11.13 -15.34 -16.51
CA VAL A 117 -10.54 -14.18 -17.18
C VAL A 117 -11.66 -13.19 -17.48
N PRO A 118 -11.63 -11.98 -16.91
CA PRO A 118 -12.64 -10.96 -17.19
C PRO A 118 -12.70 -10.56 -18.67
N GLY A 119 -13.84 -10.01 -19.12
CA GLY A 119 -14.03 -9.61 -20.51
C GLY A 119 -13.05 -8.57 -21.02
N PHE A 120 -12.64 -7.63 -20.17
CA PHE A 120 -11.53 -6.73 -20.41
C PHE A 120 -10.30 -7.22 -19.66
N PHE A 121 -9.20 -7.56 -20.36
CA PHE A 121 -7.99 -8.02 -19.72
C PHE A 121 -6.77 -7.37 -20.38
N HIS A 122 -6.18 -6.39 -19.71
CA HIS A 122 -5.15 -5.51 -20.27
C HIS A 122 -3.83 -5.64 -19.50
N TYR A 123 -2.72 -5.78 -20.24
CA TYR A 123 -1.38 -5.70 -19.67
C TYR A 123 -0.88 -4.25 -19.79
N PHE A 124 -0.68 -3.60 -18.66
CA PHE A 124 -0.24 -2.21 -18.57
C PHE A 124 1.25 -2.17 -18.23
N ASP A 125 2.09 -1.98 -19.23
CA ASP A 125 3.54 -1.96 -19.01
C ASP A 125 4.00 -0.67 -18.31
N VAL A 126 5.03 -0.82 -17.46
CA VAL A 126 5.56 0.29 -16.67
C VAL A 126 7.09 0.20 -16.66
N PRO A 127 7.81 1.24 -17.08
CA PRO A 127 9.26 1.23 -17.07
C PRO A 127 9.85 1.21 -15.65
N HIS A 128 11.08 0.69 -15.50
CA HIS A 128 11.80 0.64 -14.23
C HIS A 128 12.52 1.95 -13.86
N LYS A 129 12.50 2.94 -14.75
CA LYS A 129 13.12 4.26 -14.58
C LYS A 129 12.18 5.34 -15.09
N ALA A 130 12.16 6.49 -14.40
CA ALA A 130 11.44 7.67 -14.85
C ALA A 130 12.29 8.59 -15.76
N GLN A 131 13.63 8.45 -15.71
CA GLN A 131 14.55 9.27 -16.51
C GLN A 131 14.60 8.79 -17.96
N ASN A 132 15.15 9.66 -18.83
CA ASN A 132 15.25 9.45 -20.28
C ASN A 132 13.86 9.26 -20.89
N HIS A 133 13.68 8.21 -21.67
CA HIS A 133 12.41 7.89 -22.35
C HIS A 133 11.37 7.19 -21.44
N GLY A 134 11.64 7.04 -20.15
CA GLY A 134 10.75 6.31 -19.25
C GLY A 134 9.40 7.01 -19.04
N LEU A 135 9.40 8.33 -18.88
CA LEU A 135 8.15 9.11 -18.78
C LEU A 135 7.37 9.12 -20.10
N ASP A 136 8.05 9.26 -21.23
CA ASP A 136 7.41 9.24 -22.56
C ASP A 136 6.74 7.89 -22.81
N TRP A 137 7.48 6.78 -22.54
CA TRP A 137 6.90 5.44 -22.62
C TRP A 137 5.67 5.28 -21.72
N TYR A 138 5.77 5.72 -20.48
CA TYR A 138 4.65 5.60 -19.56
C TYR A 138 3.44 6.44 -20.00
N LEU A 139 3.66 7.61 -20.58
CA LEU A 139 2.61 8.43 -21.20
C LEU A 139 1.92 7.70 -22.34
N ASP A 140 2.70 7.02 -23.19
CA ASP A 140 2.13 6.25 -24.30
C ASP A 140 1.32 5.06 -23.79
N GLU A 141 1.78 4.36 -22.74
CA GLU A 141 1.03 3.30 -22.07
C GLU A 141 -0.29 3.81 -21.44
N LEU A 142 -0.29 5.03 -20.85
CA LEU A 142 -1.51 5.66 -20.35
C LEU A 142 -2.50 5.98 -21.48
N ARG A 143 -2.01 6.45 -22.64
CA ARG A 143 -2.85 6.68 -23.82
C ARG A 143 -3.44 5.39 -24.37
N LEU A 144 -2.64 4.32 -24.42
CA LEU A 144 -3.10 3.00 -24.82
C LEU A 144 -4.16 2.45 -23.85
N LEU A 145 -3.95 2.63 -22.54
CA LEU A 145 -4.93 2.24 -21.53
C LEU A 145 -6.25 2.99 -21.70
N ILE A 146 -6.21 4.32 -21.85
CA ILE A 146 -7.40 5.16 -22.08
C ILE A 146 -8.14 4.65 -23.31
N LYS A 147 -7.45 4.50 -24.45
CA LYS A 147 -8.06 4.02 -25.69
C LYS A 147 -8.70 2.64 -25.50
N SER A 148 -8.02 1.72 -24.82
CA SER A 148 -8.55 0.37 -24.59
C SER A 148 -9.81 0.38 -23.72
N LEU A 149 -9.87 1.26 -22.71
CA LEU A 149 -11.06 1.44 -21.86
C LEU A 149 -12.22 2.06 -22.65
N GLU A 150 -11.95 3.08 -23.47
CA GLU A 150 -12.96 3.72 -24.31
C GLU A 150 -13.56 2.75 -25.31
N ASP A 151 -12.72 1.98 -26.00
CA ASP A 151 -13.14 0.99 -26.99
C ASP A 151 -13.97 -0.14 -26.37
N HIS A 152 -13.58 -0.64 -25.19
CA HIS A 152 -14.27 -1.77 -24.57
C HIS A 152 -15.55 -1.38 -23.82
N PHE A 153 -15.51 -0.30 -23.04
CA PHE A 153 -16.64 0.13 -22.21
C PHE A 153 -17.54 1.15 -22.88
N HIS A 154 -17.25 1.54 -24.14
CA HIS A 154 -18.00 2.53 -24.92
C HIS A 154 -18.19 3.87 -24.19
N VAL A 155 -17.11 4.35 -23.58
CA VAL A 155 -17.06 5.60 -22.83
C VAL A 155 -16.10 6.58 -23.52
N THR A 156 -16.14 7.86 -23.12
CA THR A 156 -15.18 8.86 -23.56
C THR A 156 -14.49 9.49 -22.37
N ILE A 157 -13.17 9.49 -22.35
CA ILE A 157 -12.31 10.04 -21.29
C ILE A 157 -11.69 11.34 -21.82
N THR A 158 -12.25 12.49 -21.44
CA THR A 158 -11.74 13.81 -21.83
C THR A 158 -10.79 14.37 -20.77
N ASP A 159 -9.96 15.36 -21.17
CA ASP A 159 -9.09 16.09 -20.24
C ASP A 159 -9.88 16.73 -19.09
N GLU A 160 -11.09 17.26 -19.37
CA GLU A 160 -11.97 17.81 -18.33
C GLU A 160 -12.38 16.75 -17.31
N LYS A 161 -12.75 15.55 -17.76
CA LYS A 161 -13.06 14.42 -16.85
C LYS A 161 -11.84 13.97 -16.05
N LEU A 162 -10.65 13.97 -16.65
CA LEU A 162 -9.41 13.65 -15.95
C LEU A 162 -9.07 14.72 -14.92
N GLN A 163 -9.21 16.00 -15.23
CA GLN A 163 -9.01 17.10 -14.28
C GLN A 163 -9.98 17.00 -13.09
N ASN A 164 -11.26 16.74 -13.36
CA ASN A 164 -12.24 16.49 -12.30
C ASN A 164 -11.86 15.28 -11.44
N ALA A 165 -11.43 14.16 -12.05
CA ALA A 165 -10.98 12.99 -11.33
C ALA A 165 -9.77 13.30 -10.44
N ILE A 166 -8.79 14.06 -10.94
CA ILE A 166 -7.63 14.51 -10.17
C ILE A 166 -8.08 15.31 -8.93
N ALA A 167 -8.98 16.28 -9.09
CA ALA A 167 -9.48 17.09 -7.98
C ALA A 167 -10.17 16.23 -6.91
N VAL A 168 -11.04 15.29 -7.32
CA VAL A 168 -11.71 14.35 -6.40
C VAL A 168 -10.71 13.46 -5.65
N TYR A 169 -9.70 12.93 -6.35
CA TYR A 169 -8.68 12.12 -5.71
C TYR A 169 -7.79 12.94 -4.77
N ASN A 170 -7.48 14.19 -5.12
CA ASN A 170 -6.70 15.08 -4.26
C ASN A 170 -7.40 15.39 -2.93
N GLN A 171 -8.74 15.54 -2.91
CA GLN A 171 -9.50 15.67 -1.66
C GLN A 171 -9.24 14.49 -0.73
N GLY A 172 -9.37 13.26 -1.24
CA GLY A 172 -9.11 12.08 -0.45
C GLY A 172 -7.64 11.96 -0.02
N ARG A 173 -6.66 12.35 -0.86
CA ARG A 173 -5.24 12.42 -0.46
C ARG A 173 -5.03 13.41 0.68
N GLY A 174 -5.73 14.54 0.67
CA GLY A 174 -5.71 15.51 1.78
C GLY A 174 -6.17 14.90 3.09
N LEU A 175 -7.30 14.19 3.09
CA LEU A 175 -7.83 13.52 4.28
C LEU A 175 -6.95 12.37 4.75
N GLN A 176 -6.32 11.62 3.84
CA GLN A 176 -5.37 10.58 4.23
C GLN A 176 -4.12 11.16 4.91
N ARG A 177 -3.60 12.30 4.45
CA ARG A 177 -2.49 13.00 5.14
C ARG A 177 -2.91 13.48 6.52
N GLU A 178 -4.12 14.02 6.66
CA GLU A 178 -4.67 14.39 7.95
C GLU A 178 -4.80 13.18 8.91
N MET A 179 -5.26 12.04 8.40
CA MET A 179 -5.28 10.79 9.17
C MET A 179 -3.90 10.41 9.68
N GLU A 180 -2.87 10.52 8.82
CA GLU A 180 -1.48 10.26 9.20
C GLU A 180 -0.98 11.24 10.28
N ASP A 181 -1.37 12.51 10.20
CA ASP A 181 -1.02 13.51 11.20
C ASP A 181 -1.64 13.17 12.56
N LEU A 182 -2.93 12.88 12.60
CA LEU A 182 -3.65 12.49 13.81
C LEU A 182 -3.10 11.21 14.46
N ARG A 183 -2.61 10.27 13.64
CA ARG A 183 -1.93 9.06 14.12
C ARG A 183 -0.54 9.33 14.69
N ALA A 184 0.17 10.30 14.09
CA ALA A 184 1.54 10.63 14.45
C ALA A 184 1.66 11.56 15.67
N GLU A 185 0.58 12.13 16.17
CA GLU A 185 0.57 12.97 17.38
C GLU A 185 0.99 12.19 18.64
N ASP A 186 1.46 12.90 19.68
CA ASP A 186 1.84 12.29 20.95
C ASP A 186 0.63 11.66 21.67
N ASP A 187 -0.50 12.30 21.57
CA ASP A 187 -1.80 11.81 22.05
C ASP A 187 -2.70 11.34 20.88
N GLY A 188 -2.09 10.65 19.90
CA GLY A 188 -2.77 10.23 18.68
C GLY A 188 -4.11 9.54 18.94
N VAL A 189 -5.14 10.05 18.29
CA VAL A 189 -6.54 9.57 18.45
C VAL A 189 -6.94 8.52 17.41
N VAL A 190 -6.02 8.13 16.54
CA VAL A 190 -6.18 7.10 15.51
C VAL A 190 -5.16 5.99 15.76
N SER A 191 -5.61 4.73 15.83
CA SER A 191 -4.70 3.59 15.92
C SER A 191 -4.09 3.26 14.56
N GLY A 192 -2.98 2.51 14.56
CA GLY A 192 -2.36 2.05 13.33
C GLY A 192 -3.25 1.10 12.54
N THR A 193 -3.96 0.21 13.23
CA THR A 193 -4.93 -0.72 12.63
C THR A 193 -6.06 0.04 11.93
N GLU A 194 -6.66 1.03 12.61
CA GLU A 194 -7.73 1.85 12.01
C GLU A 194 -7.25 2.63 10.79
N ALA A 195 -6.09 3.28 10.89
CA ALA A 195 -5.51 4.05 9.79
C ALA A 195 -5.20 3.16 8.57
N PHE A 196 -4.63 1.98 8.81
CA PHE A 196 -4.29 1.08 7.71
C PHE A 196 -5.54 0.46 7.07
N ALA A 197 -6.56 0.10 7.86
CA ALA A 197 -7.85 -0.35 7.32
C ALA A 197 -8.50 0.74 6.43
N ALA A 198 -8.48 2.01 6.87
CA ALA A 198 -8.98 3.11 6.07
C ALA A 198 -8.16 3.34 4.79
N ALA A 199 -6.83 3.21 4.84
CA ALA A 199 -5.98 3.31 3.66
C ALA A 199 -6.27 2.19 2.63
N VAL A 200 -6.39 0.94 3.09
CA VAL A 200 -6.76 -0.21 2.23
C VAL A 200 -8.15 0.00 1.61
N ALA A 201 -9.14 0.43 2.41
CA ALA A 201 -10.49 0.73 1.93
C ALA A 201 -10.50 1.76 0.79
N GLY A 202 -9.63 2.76 0.83
CA GLY A 202 -9.45 3.76 -0.23
C GLY A 202 -9.00 3.19 -1.58
N THR A 203 -8.55 1.92 -1.62
CA THR A 203 -8.15 1.23 -2.86
C THR A 203 -9.25 0.37 -3.47
N VAL A 204 -10.41 0.25 -2.82
CA VAL A 204 -11.51 -0.63 -3.26
C VAL A 204 -12.89 0.02 -3.22
N MET A 205 -13.06 1.09 -2.44
CA MET A 205 -14.33 1.82 -2.35
C MET A 205 -14.47 2.86 -3.47
N PRO A 206 -15.71 3.16 -3.93
CA PRO A 206 -15.97 4.32 -4.78
C PRO A 206 -15.41 5.59 -4.15
N ARG A 207 -14.66 6.39 -4.93
CA ARG A 207 -13.86 7.49 -4.38
C ARG A 207 -14.67 8.54 -3.63
N ASP A 208 -15.84 8.91 -4.14
CA ASP A 208 -16.74 9.89 -3.47
C ASP A 208 -17.28 9.36 -2.14
N GLU A 209 -17.65 8.07 -2.10
CA GLU A 209 -18.10 7.39 -0.89
C GLU A 209 -16.97 7.34 0.14
N TYR A 210 -15.78 6.91 -0.29
CA TYR A 210 -14.59 6.84 0.56
C TYR A 210 -14.24 8.20 1.18
N THR A 211 -14.16 9.25 0.35
CA THR A 211 -13.79 10.60 0.79
C THR A 211 -14.77 11.12 1.84
N ARG A 212 -16.08 11.00 1.59
CA ARG A 212 -17.12 11.41 2.54
C ARG A 212 -17.06 10.60 3.84
N THR A 213 -16.89 9.28 3.75
CA THR A 213 -16.82 8.41 4.93
C THR A 213 -15.57 8.69 5.76
N LEU A 214 -14.43 8.94 5.10
CA LEU A 214 -13.18 9.28 5.77
C LEU A 214 -13.27 10.61 6.50
N GLU A 215 -13.85 11.64 5.89
CA GLU A 215 -14.07 12.96 6.51
C GLU A 215 -14.93 12.87 7.77
N GLN A 216 -16.06 12.15 7.68
CA GLN A 216 -16.95 11.93 8.83
C GLN A 216 -16.25 11.17 9.96
N TRP A 217 -15.50 10.13 9.60
CA TRP A 217 -14.77 9.34 10.59
C TRP A 217 -13.64 10.13 11.24
N LEU A 218 -12.87 10.94 10.51
CA LEU A 218 -11.84 11.81 11.07
C LEU A 218 -12.43 12.86 12.01
N SER A 219 -13.59 13.44 11.66
CA SER A 219 -14.32 14.34 12.55
C SER A 219 -14.70 13.67 13.87
N ALA A 220 -15.15 12.42 13.83
CA ALA A 220 -15.44 11.64 15.03
C ALA A 220 -14.18 11.28 15.83
N CYS A 221 -13.06 10.99 15.15
CA CYS A 221 -11.78 10.71 15.83
C CYS A 221 -11.27 11.89 16.64
N ARG A 222 -11.37 13.12 16.12
CA ARG A 222 -10.97 14.33 16.86
C ARG A 222 -11.77 14.56 18.15
N GLN A 223 -12.97 14.01 18.22
CA GLN A 223 -13.83 14.12 19.40
C GLN A 223 -13.62 12.98 20.41
N ARG A 224 -12.70 12.04 20.13
CA ARG A 224 -12.38 10.93 21.03
C ARG A 224 -11.72 11.43 22.31
N GLY A 225 -12.18 10.95 23.46
CA GLY A 225 -11.61 11.28 24.76
C GLY A 225 -10.41 10.43 25.19
N HIS A 226 -9.85 9.60 24.29
CA HIS A 226 -8.72 8.72 24.62
C HIS A 226 -7.62 8.77 23.54
N SER A 227 -6.39 8.52 23.96
CA SER A 227 -5.22 8.43 23.10
C SER A 227 -4.83 6.96 22.91
N PHE A 228 -4.50 6.58 21.68
CA PHE A 228 -3.92 5.26 21.37
C PHE A 228 -2.41 5.21 21.61
N SER A 229 -1.71 6.34 21.56
CA SER A 229 -0.24 6.41 21.56
C SER A 229 0.39 6.75 22.92
N ARG A 230 -0.39 7.32 23.84
CA ARG A 230 0.15 7.78 25.13
C ARG A 230 0.79 6.64 25.93
N GLY A 231 2.07 6.80 26.27
CA GLY A 231 2.84 5.84 27.07
C GLY A 231 3.22 4.54 26.36
N LYS A 232 2.95 4.42 25.06
CA LYS A 232 3.25 3.23 24.25
C LYS A 232 4.49 3.43 23.40
N LYS A 233 5.13 2.31 23.00
CA LYS A 233 6.20 2.31 22.01
C LYS A 233 5.63 2.61 20.62
N ARG A 234 6.27 3.51 19.92
CA ARG A 234 5.87 4.04 18.63
C ARG A 234 6.54 3.24 17.52
N ILE A 235 5.77 2.42 16.84
CA ILE A 235 6.28 1.48 15.83
C ILE A 235 5.96 1.98 14.42
N MET A 236 6.90 1.80 13.50
CA MET A 236 6.67 1.94 12.07
C MET A 236 6.73 0.57 11.39
N VAL A 237 5.79 0.32 10.46
CA VAL A 237 5.77 -0.89 9.64
C VAL A 237 6.19 -0.58 8.21
N THR A 238 7.08 -1.38 7.62
CA THR A 238 7.47 -1.30 6.20
C THR A 238 7.72 -2.68 5.62
N GLY A 239 7.92 -2.78 4.31
CA GLY A 239 8.31 -4.04 3.66
C GLY A 239 7.54 -4.35 2.40
N SER A 240 7.33 -5.63 2.15
CA SER A 240 6.62 -6.20 0.99
C SER A 240 5.18 -5.71 0.90
N VAL A 241 4.51 -6.04 -0.19
CA VAL A 241 3.08 -5.80 -0.34
C VAL A 241 2.33 -6.38 0.86
N SER A 242 1.43 -5.60 1.42
CA SER A 242 0.49 -6.03 2.46
C SER A 242 -0.74 -5.14 2.39
N ASP A 243 -1.89 -5.74 2.50
CA ASP A 243 -3.21 -5.15 2.69
C ASP A 243 -3.90 -5.74 3.93
N GLU A 244 -3.21 -6.69 4.60
CA GLU A 244 -3.69 -7.40 5.79
C GLU A 244 -3.47 -6.53 7.02
N ILE A 245 -4.55 -6.25 7.76
CA ILE A 245 -4.52 -5.47 9.01
C ILE A 245 -3.96 -6.28 10.20
N ASP A 246 -3.91 -7.59 10.09
CA ASP A 246 -3.55 -8.53 11.17
C ASP A 246 -2.17 -8.24 11.80
N LEU A 247 -1.20 -7.79 10.99
CA LEU A 247 0.12 -7.43 11.52
C LEU A 247 0.04 -6.20 12.43
N PHE A 248 -0.81 -5.23 12.11
CA PHE A 248 -1.04 -4.04 12.93
C PHE A 248 -1.76 -4.42 14.22
N GLU A 249 -2.82 -5.23 14.11
CA GLU A 249 -3.54 -5.76 15.27
C GLU A 249 -2.61 -6.58 16.18
N LEU A 250 -1.74 -7.40 15.61
CA LEU A 250 -0.77 -8.19 16.36
C LEU A 250 0.19 -7.31 17.18
N ILE A 251 0.70 -6.23 16.59
CA ILE A 251 1.59 -5.27 17.27
C ILE A 251 0.81 -4.55 18.38
N GLU A 252 -0.38 -4.04 18.09
CA GLU A 252 -1.17 -3.21 19.00
C GLU A 252 -1.84 -4.04 20.12
N SER A 253 -2.15 -5.32 19.86
CA SER A 253 -2.71 -6.25 20.86
C SER A 253 -1.76 -6.55 22.02
N THR A 254 -0.46 -6.24 21.90
CA THR A 254 0.49 -6.32 23.01
C THR A 254 0.19 -5.33 24.15
N GLY A 255 -0.60 -4.30 23.88
CA GLY A 255 -0.95 -3.23 24.80
C GLY A 255 0.15 -2.17 25.00
N ASN A 256 1.40 -2.50 24.72
CA ASN A 256 2.58 -1.66 24.97
C ASN A 256 3.09 -0.92 23.74
N ALA A 257 2.48 -1.15 22.58
CA ALA A 257 2.90 -0.55 21.30
C ALA A 257 1.70 0.00 20.52
N VAL A 258 1.99 0.93 19.63
CA VAL A 258 1.04 1.46 18.63
C VAL A 258 1.80 1.67 17.33
N VAL A 259 1.16 1.40 16.19
CA VAL A 259 1.75 1.67 14.89
C VAL A 259 1.42 3.10 14.48
N VAL A 260 2.40 3.99 14.59
CA VAL A 260 2.25 5.43 14.33
C VAL A 260 2.59 5.85 12.90
N ALA A 261 3.19 4.97 12.13
CA ALA A 261 3.52 5.20 10.72
C ALA A 261 3.64 3.87 9.98
N GLU A 262 3.46 3.90 8.68
CA GLU A 262 3.79 2.77 7.82
C GLU A 262 4.37 3.27 6.47
N ASN A 263 4.97 2.34 5.72
CA ASN A 263 5.45 2.58 4.37
C ASN A 263 5.15 1.34 3.50
N LEU A 264 3.86 1.07 3.30
CA LEU A 264 3.34 -0.05 2.52
C LEU A 264 2.64 0.46 1.25
N CYS A 265 2.58 -0.36 0.21
CA CYS A 265 2.03 0.08 -1.07
C CYS A 265 0.48 0.12 -1.11
N PHE A 266 -0.21 -0.48 -0.15
CA PHE A 266 -1.65 -0.29 0.10
C PHE A 266 -1.93 0.86 1.07
N GLY A 267 -0.90 1.46 1.61
CA GLY A 267 -0.96 2.63 2.49
C GLY A 267 -0.16 3.80 1.91
N THR A 268 0.55 4.50 2.78
CA THR A 268 1.16 5.80 2.50
C THR A 268 2.35 5.80 1.54
N ARG A 269 2.87 4.62 1.12
CA ARG A 269 3.86 4.56 0.02
C ARG A 269 3.23 4.96 -1.32
N SER A 270 1.97 4.62 -1.55
CA SER A 270 1.22 4.97 -2.76
C SER A 270 0.61 6.36 -2.67
N GLU A 271 0.27 6.80 -1.46
CA GLU A 271 -0.28 8.12 -1.22
C GLU A 271 0.85 9.15 -1.25
N LYS A 272 0.75 10.05 -2.19
CA LYS A 272 1.73 11.09 -2.45
C LYS A 272 1.10 12.46 -2.27
N ASP A 273 1.88 13.48 -2.58
CA ASP A 273 1.39 14.85 -2.70
C ASP A 273 0.24 14.95 -3.72
N ALA A 274 -0.49 16.03 -3.67
CA ALA A 274 -1.56 16.28 -4.64
C ALA A 274 -1.01 16.28 -6.08
N VAL A 275 -1.77 15.73 -7.01
CA VAL A 275 -1.51 15.87 -8.45
C VAL A 275 -1.84 17.30 -8.86
N PRO A 276 -1.03 17.99 -9.68
CA PRO A 276 -1.38 19.30 -10.23
C PRO A 276 -2.74 19.28 -10.93
N GLU A 277 -3.62 20.23 -10.59
CA GLU A 277 -4.98 20.32 -11.13
C GLU A 277 -5.05 21.20 -12.38
N THR A 278 -3.93 21.79 -12.79
CA THR A 278 -3.80 22.65 -13.96
C THR A 278 -2.75 22.11 -14.93
N GLY A 279 -2.90 22.43 -16.21
CA GLY A 279 -2.02 21.93 -17.27
C GLY A 279 -2.55 20.63 -17.91
N ASP A 280 -1.65 19.87 -18.53
CA ASP A 280 -1.97 18.57 -19.14
C ASP A 280 -2.21 17.52 -18.04
N PRO A 281 -3.44 17.01 -17.87
CA PRO A 281 -3.78 16.10 -16.80
C PRO A 281 -3.05 14.75 -16.94
N LEU A 282 -2.80 14.28 -18.17
CA LEU A 282 -2.13 13.01 -18.39
C LEU A 282 -0.64 13.10 -18.06
N ALA A 283 0.01 14.21 -18.42
CA ALA A 283 1.40 14.47 -18.04
C ALA A 283 1.53 14.62 -16.52
N ALA A 284 0.58 15.30 -15.85
CA ALA A 284 0.56 15.42 -14.38
C ALA A 284 0.42 14.05 -13.70
N LEU A 285 -0.44 13.17 -14.20
CA LEU A 285 -0.58 11.80 -13.73
C LEU A 285 0.71 10.98 -13.95
N ALA A 286 1.34 11.10 -15.13
CA ALA A 286 2.57 10.39 -15.43
C ALA A 286 3.71 10.79 -14.49
N ASP A 287 3.90 12.08 -14.25
CA ASP A 287 4.92 12.55 -13.31
C ASP A 287 4.62 12.09 -11.89
N HIS A 288 3.36 12.18 -11.45
CA HIS A 288 2.96 11.73 -10.12
C HIS A 288 3.19 10.23 -9.93
N TYR A 289 2.70 9.38 -10.83
CA TYR A 289 2.72 7.92 -10.65
C TYR A 289 4.08 7.28 -10.93
N LEU A 290 4.80 7.73 -11.97
CA LEU A 290 6.11 7.21 -12.30
C LEU A 290 7.25 8.11 -11.79
N GLY A 291 7.22 9.40 -12.09
CA GLY A 291 8.26 10.37 -11.72
C GLY A 291 8.52 10.42 -10.22
N GLY A 292 7.45 10.64 -9.45
CA GLY A 292 7.46 10.67 -7.99
C GLY A 292 7.57 9.31 -7.31
N SER A 293 7.56 8.18 -8.03
CA SER A 293 7.56 6.85 -7.41
C SER A 293 8.85 6.55 -6.66
N VAL A 294 8.70 6.07 -5.41
CA VAL A 294 9.78 5.56 -4.56
C VAL A 294 9.63 4.06 -4.26
N CYS A 295 8.90 3.33 -5.10
CA CYS A 295 8.79 1.88 -4.99
C CYS A 295 10.17 1.20 -5.15
N PRO A 296 10.48 0.10 -4.44
CA PRO A 296 11.71 -0.69 -4.64
C PRO A 296 11.93 -1.16 -6.07
N ARG A 297 10.86 -1.31 -6.85
CA ARG A 297 10.92 -1.62 -8.27
C ARG A 297 11.71 -0.57 -9.08
N MET A 298 11.71 0.70 -8.65
CA MET A 298 12.37 1.78 -9.38
C MET A 298 13.88 1.73 -9.17
N PHE A 299 14.60 1.48 -10.25
CA PHE A 299 16.06 1.36 -10.23
C PHE A 299 16.75 2.67 -9.79
N GLY A 300 17.79 2.54 -8.97
CA GLY A 300 18.66 3.65 -8.57
C GLY A 300 18.07 4.57 -7.48
N LYS A 301 16.85 4.36 -6.99
CA LYS A 301 16.17 5.25 -6.01
C LYS A 301 16.35 4.86 -4.53
N TYR A 302 17.33 4.02 -4.16
CA TYR A 302 17.53 3.61 -2.77
C TYR A 302 17.68 4.80 -1.80
N LYS A 303 18.54 5.78 -2.14
CA LYS A 303 18.75 6.97 -1.30
C LYS A 303 17.47 7.77 -1.08
N ALA A 304 16.63 7.93 -2.11
CA ALA A 304 15.35 8.61 -2.00
C ALA A 304 14.37 7.84 -1.09
N ARG A 305 14.33 6.51 -1.20
CA ARG A 305 13.53 5.66 -0.31
C ARG A 305 13.98 5.75 1.15
N LEU A 306 15.30 5.69 1.39
CA LEU A 306 15.85 5.83 2.72
C LEU A 306 15.55 7.22 3.31
N ALA A 307 15.67 8.29 2.52
CA ALA A 307 15.33 9.64 2.95
C ALA A 307 13.85 9.75 3.37
N ARG A 308 12.95 9.16 2.60
CA ARG A 308 11.53 9.14 2.93
C ARG A 308 11.21 8.34 4.21
N LEU A 309 11.91 7.22 4.43
CA LEU A 309 11.78 6.49 5.70
C LEU A 309 12.26 7.33 6.88
N LYS A 310 13.39 8.02 6.74
CA LYS A 310 13.95 8.92 7.77
C LYS A 310 12.97 10.03 8.13
N GLU A 311 12.41 10.70 7.13
CA GLU A 311 11.40 11.74 7.32
C GLU A 311 10.20 11.24 8.13
N LYS A 312 9.64 10.08 7.76
CA LYS A 312 8.53 9.48 8.49
C LYS A 312 8.90 9.08 9.92
N ILE A 313 10.09 8.52 10.12
CA ILE A 313 10.61 8.17 11.45
C ILE A 313 10.69 9.40 12.35
N GLU A 314 11.20 10.49 11.85
CA GLU A 314 11.33 11.75 12.60
C GLU A 314 9.96 12.36 12.90
N ARG A 315 9.13 12.54 11.86
CA ARG A 315 7.79 13.11 12.00
C ARG A 315 6.94 12.34 13.00
N SER A 316 6.99 11.02 12.95
CA SER A 316 6.19 10.16 13.82
C SER A 316 6.93 9.71 15.09
N ARG A 317 8.11 10.23 15.39
CA ARG A 317 8.91 9.90 16.58
C ARG A 317 8.99 8.40 16.85
N VAL A 318 9.37 7.64 15.84
CA VAL A 318 9.39 6.17 15.86
C VAL A 318 10.45 5.65 16.82
N ASP A 319 10.06 4.76 17.74
CA ASP A 319 10.96 4.05 18.68
C ASP A 319 11.61 2.82 18.03
N GLY A 320 10.93 2.17 17.10
CA GLY A 320 11.41 0.97 16.43
C GLY A 320 10.65 0.65 15.15
N MET A 321 11.26 -0.14 14.28
CA MET A 321 10.72 -0.48 12.98
C MET A 321 10.51 -1.99 12.84
N VAL A 322 9.34 -2.39 12.33
CA VAL A 322 9.04 -3.74 11.89
C VAL A 322 9.08 -3.79 10.37
N MET A 323 10.01 -4.55 9.82
CA MET A 323 10.21 -4.76 8.38
C MET A 323 9.68 -6.14 8.01
N GLN A 324 8.48 -6.20 7.44
CA GLN A 324 7.89 -7.46 7.00
C GLN A 324 8.33 -7.80 5.57
N ASN A 325 8.58 -9.07 5.32
CA ASN A 325 8.92 -9.59 4.01
C ASN A 325 8.10 -10.85 3.71
N ILE A 326 7.41 -10.86 2.57
CA ILE A 326 6.82 -12.09 2.07
C ILE A 326 7.96 -12.95 1.52
N ARG A 327 7.99 -14.24 1.86
CA ARG A 327 8.99 -15.17 1.35
C ARG A 327 9.05 -15.10 -0.18
N PHE A 328 10.23 -15.10 -0.75
CA PHE A 328 10.51 -14.92 -2.18
C PHE A 328 10.15 -13.53 -2.76
N CYS A 329 9.94 -12.52 -1.92
CA CYS A 329 9.84 -11.14 -2.39
C CYS A 329 11.24 -10.52 -2.51
N ASP A 330 11.93 -10.72 -3.62
CA ASP A 330 13.31 -10.30 -3.84
C ASP A 330 13.51 -8.79 -3.69
N LEU A 331 12.56 -7.98 -4.20
CA LEU A 331 12.63 -6.53 -4.14
C LEU A 331 12.80 -6.00 -2.71
N HIS A 332 12.05 -6.59 -1.76
CA HIS A 332 12.08 -6.13 -0.36
C HIS A 332 13.09 -6.89 0.49
N ALA A 333 13.35 -8.17 0.21
CA ALA A 333 14.30 -8.95 0.96
C ALA A 333 15.71 -8.35 0.92
N ALA A 334 16.19 -7.98 -0.27
CA ALA A 334 17.48 -7.33 -0.48
C ALA A 334 17.52 -5.94 0.16
N GLU A 335 16.48 -5.13 -0.01
CA GLU A 335 16.46 -3.75 0.46
C GLU A 335 16.27 -3.63 1.97
N ASN A 336 15.47 -4.50 2.58
CA ASN A 336 15.26 -4.51 4.04
C ASN A 336 16.56 -4.72 4.82
N ALA A 337 17.50 -5.51 4.29
CA ALA A 337 18.81 -5.68 4.93
C ALA A 337 19.65 -4.40 4.90
N LEU A 338 19.56 -3.63 3.82
CA LEU A 338 20.23 -2.33 3.72
C LEU A 338 19.59 -1.28 4.63
N PHE A 339 18.25 -1.24 4.68
CA PHE A 339 17.53 -0.35 5.59
C PHE A 339 17.83 -0.67 7.06
N GLU A 340 17.82 -1.93 7.46
CA GLU A 340 18.19 -2.35 8.82
C GLU A 340 19.57 -1.77 9.20
N ARG A 341 20.59 -2.01 8.38
CA ARG A 341 21.95 -1.49 8.60
C ARG A 341 21.96 0.02 8.76
N ASP A 342 21.35 0.75 7.83
CA ASP A 342 21.44 2.21 7.78
C ASP A 342 20.59 2.88 8.87
N LEU A 343 19.47 2.27 9.28
CA LEU A 343 18.61 2.78 10.34
C LEU A 343 19.13 2.42 11.73
N GLU A 344 19.68 1.21 11.93
CA GLU A 344 20.31 0.84 13.19
C GLU A 344 21.57 1.69 13.48
N ALA A 345 22.34 2.06 12.45
CA ALA A 345 23.43 3.01 12.56
C ALA A 345 22.96 4.39 13.05
N MET A 346 21.70 4.76 12.80
CA MET A 346 21.04 5.98 13.29
C MET A 346 20.40 5.80 14.68
N GLY A 347 20.48 4.62 15.26
CA GLY A 347 19.91 4.30 16.56
C GLY A 347 18.39 4.01 16.51
N VAL A 348 17.86 3.62 15.37
CA VAL A 348 16.49 3.11 15.21
C VAL A 348 16.52 1.57 15.20
N PRO A 349 16.09 0.91 16.26
CA PRO A 349 16.05 -0.56 16.31
C PRO A 349 15.12 -1.11 15.24
N CYS A 350 15.56 -2.19 14.57
CA CYS A 350 14.80 -2.85 13.53
C CYS A 350 14.50 -4.32 13.90
N LEU A 351 13.33 -4.79 13.46
CA LEU A 351 12.96 -6.20 13.46
C LEU A 351 12.58 -6.60 12.05
N ARG A 352 13.33 -7.51 11.43
CA ARG A 352 12.88 -8.15 10.18
C ARG A 352 12.05 -9.39 10.49
N VAL A 353 10.87 -9.49 9.88
CA VAL A 353 10.02 -10.68 9.94
C VAL A 353 9.75 -11.18 8.52
N GLU A 354 9.97 -12.47 8.32
CA GLU A 354 9.57 -13.17 7.09
C GLU A 354 8.27 -13.90 7.35
N ARG A 355 7.33 -13.80 6.42
CA ARG A 355 6.01 -14.42 6.49
C ARG A 355 5.55 -14.89 5.11
N GLU A 356 4.51 -15.69 5.06
CA GLU A 356 3.70 -15.89 3.87
C GLU A 356 2.55 -14.87 3.82
N TYR A 357 2.03 -14.59 2.64
CA TYR A 357 0.79 -13.86 2.43
C TYR A 357 -0.35 -14.88 2.23
N GLY A 358 -1.55 -14.59 2.74
CA GLY A 358 -2.68 -15.50 2.68
C GLY A 358 -2.78 -16.42 3.91
N PRO A 359 -2.99 -17.76 3.75
CA PRO A 359 -3.22 -18.65 4.88
C PRO A 359 -2.11 -18.56 5.93
N GLN A 360 -2.45 -18.02 7.10
CA GLN A 360 -1.45 -17.66 8.10
C GLN A 360 -1.16 -18.81 9.08
N SER A 361 -0.13 -19.58 8.80
CA SER A 361 0.37 -20.61 9.74
C SER A 361 1.31 -20.07 10.84
N ASP A 362 1.79 -18.82 10.71
CA ASP A 362 2.93 -18.30 11.48
C ASP A 362 2.60 -17.23 12.54
N VAL A 363 1.32 -16.96 12.84
CA VAL A 363 0.90 -15.89 13.76
C VAL A 363 1.55 -16.03 15.15
N GLY A 364 1.64 -17.25 15.69
CA GLY A 364 2.26 -17.51 16.99
C GLY A 364 3.75 -17.15 17.02
N ARG A 365 4.49 -17.51 15.98
CA ARG A 365 5.92 -17.17 15.83
C ARG A 365 6.12 -15.66 15.69
N MET A 366 5.28 -14.99 14.90
CA MET A 366 5.33 -13.53 14.77
C MET A 366 5.06 -12.83 16.10
N ARG A 367 4.05 -13.28 16.85
CA ARG A 367 3.72 -12.73 18.18
C ARG A 367 4.91 -12.79 19.13
N LEU A 368 5.60 -13.92 19.20
CA LEU A 368 6.80 -14.09 20.05
C LEU A 368 7.93 -13.14 19.61
N ARG A 369 8.21 -13.03 18.33
CA ARG A 369 9.27 -12.15 17.80
C ARG A 369 8.98 -10.69 18.04
N ILE A 370 7.74 -10.24 17.81
CA ILE A 370 7.30 -8.87 18.06
C ILE A 370 7.37 -8.58 19.57
N GLY A 371 6.89 -9.48 20.43
CA GLY A 371 6.97 -9.34 21.88
C GLY A 371 8.41 -9.13 22.35
N ALA A 372 9.33 -10.01 21.96
CA ALA A 372 10.76 -9.90 22.32
C ALA A 372 11.41 -8.59 21.78
N PHE A 373 10.99 -8.15 20.59
CA PHE A 373 11.46 -6.86 20.04
C PHE A 373 10.97 -5.68 20.88
N LEU A 374 9.71 -5.66 21.27
CA LEU A 374 9.13 -4.62 22.12
C LEU A 374 9.77 -4.57 23.51
N GLU A 375 10.06 -5.73 24.10
CA GLU A 375 10.83 -5.83 25.35
C GLU A 375 12.22 -5.22 25.18
N ARG A 376 12.96 -5.59 24.13
CA ARG A 376 14.29 -5.04 23.81
C ARG A 376 14.30 -3.52 23.73
N ILE A 377 13.35 -2.92 23.01
CA ILE A 377 13.29 -1.45 22.86
C ILE A 377 12.79 -0.76 24.13
N SER A 378 12.05 -1.45 24.99
CA SER A 378 11.62 -0.94 26.29
C SER A 378 12.77 -0.96 27.31
N ALA A 379 13.53 -2.04 27.38
CA ALA A 379 14.71 -2.18 28.27
C ALA A 379 15.83 -1.19 27.91
N GLY A 380 16.06 -0.91 26.62
CA GLY A 380 17.03 0.08 26.16
C GLY A 380 16.67 1.53 26.52
N GLY A 381 15.43 1.80 26.91
CA GLY A 381 14.95 3.10 27.40
C GLY A 381 15.12 3.30 28.93
N SER A 382 15.18 2.21 29.71
CA SER A 382 15.29 2.28 31.18
C SER A 382 16.71 2.44 31.75
N GLY A 383 17.74 2.42 30.90
CA GLY A 383 19.14 2.47 31.28
C GLY A 383 19.82 3.85 31.21
N LYS A 384 19.10 4.97 31.18
CA LYS A 384 19.71 6.33 31.24
C LYS A 384 18.73 7.37 31.79
N GLY A 385 18.56 7.35 33.10
CA GLY A 385 18.39 8.58 33.85
C GLY A 385 19.75 9.30 33.87
N ASP A 386 19.72 10.62 33.63
CA ASP A 386 20.77 11.61 33.73
C ASP A 386 21.72 11.81 32.51
N GLY A 387 21.46 12.88 31.77
CA GLY A 387 22.44 13.65 31.00
C GLY A 387 22.78 13.20 29.58
N HIS A 388 22.12 12.19 29.00
CA HIS A 388 22.43 11.67 27.67
C HIS A 388 21.36 11.91 26.60
N GLY A 389 20.19 12.45 26.95
CA GLY A 389 19.09 12.74 26.00
C GLY A 389 19.49 13.81 24.99
N GLU A 390 20.10 14.88 25.45
CA GLU A 390 20.54 16.00 24.58
C GLU A 390 21.70 15.60 23.67
N ARG A 391 22.69 14.86 24.15
CA ARG A 391 23.81 14.37 23.32
C ARG A 391 23.39 13.38 22.25
N ARG A 392 22.32 12.61 22.49
CA ARG A 392 21.77 11.65 21.52
C ARG A 392 20.97 12.38 20.43
N ALA A 393 20.25 13.44 20.79
CA ALA A 393 19.55 14.31 19.85
C ALA A 393 20.54 15.11 18.97
N GLU A 394 21.61 15.66 19.55
CA GLU A 394 22.66 16.36 18.80
C GLU A 394 23.43 15.42 17.87
N LYS A 395 23.81 14.22 18.34
CA LYS A 395 24.49 13.22 17.51
C LYS A 395 23.59 12.69 16.38
N LYS A 396 22.28 12.56 16.62
CA LYS A 396 21.30 12.26 15.57
C LYS A 396 21.25 13.37 14.49
N LYS A 397 21.23 14.65 14.90
CA LYS A 397 21.24 15.78 13.96
C LYS A 397 22.55 15.86 13.16
N GLU A 398 23.70 15.60 13.80
CA GLU A 398 25.00 15.68 13.15
C GLU A 398 25.22 14.56 12.11
N ILE A 399 24.76 13.33 12.41
CA ILE A 399 24.82 12.21 11.48
C ILE A 399 23.85 12.42 10.30
N LEU A 400 22.69 13.00 10.55
CA LEU A 400 21.71 13.31 9.51
C LEU A 400 22.26 14.33 8.49
N ASN A 401 22.93 15.39 8.98
CA ASN A 401 23.49 16.44 8.12
C ASN A 401 24.68 15.95 7.28
N ARG A 402 25.45 14.97 7.75
CA ARG A 402 26.60 14.41 7.01
C ARG A 402 26.20 13.41 5.90
N SER A 403 24.96 12.94 5.85
CA SER A 403 24.50 11.99 4.81
C SER A 403 23.78 12.68 3.64
N ILE A 404 23.72 14.01 3.61
CA ILE A 404 23.08 14.80 2.54
C ILE A 404 24.12 15.43 1.59
N THR A 405 25.40 15.36 1.94
CA THR A 405 26.53 15.69 1.05
C THR A 405 27.12 14.39 0.48
#